data_8a7b15f828aa793aa6f1626b7b3006d0
#
_entry.id   8a7b15f828aa793aa6f1626b7b3006d0
#
_cell.length_a   1.000
_cell.length_b   1.000
_cell.length_c   1.000
_cell.angle_alpha   90.00
_cell.angle_beta   90.00
_cell.angle_gamma   90.00
#
_symmetry.space_group_name_H-M   'P 1'
#
loop_
_entity.id
_entity.type
_entity.pdbx_description
1 polymer ?
#
loop_
_entity_poly.entity_id
_entity_poly.type
_entity_poly.pdbx_seq_one_letter_code
_entity_poly.pdbx_strand_id
1 'polypeptide(L)'
;KGLWKQRLRWAQGGIEVLFAYIPRLFKWNLRRMWPIALESMISVLWAYVMFGIILLYLYGLFFSLPGEWAIQSLFPQWYGIILGLTCLIQFFVSLCIDKPYDKNRIFRNYFWVIWYPLFFWILTMLTTVVALPKTIFKTQKRARWVSPDRGFRGEPEND
;
A
#
# COMPACT_ATOMS: atom_id res chain seq x y z
N LYS A 1 -2.19 -11.52 -10.32
CA LYS A 1 -0.74 -11.32 -10.66
C LYS A 1 -0.44 -9.89 -11.13
N GLY A 2 -1.31 -9.23 -11.91
CA GLY A 2 -1.10 -7.87 -12.43
C GLY A 2 -1.00 -6.79 -11.34
N LEU A 3 -1.98 -6.76 -10.42
CA LEU A 3 -2.05 -5.78 -9.34
C LEU A 3 -0.81 -5.83 -8.42
N TRP A 4 -0.36 -7.03 -8.05
CA TRP A 4 0.87 -7.21 -7.27
C TRP A 4 2.10 -6.60 -7.96
N LYS A 5 2.31 -6.93 -9.25
CA LYS A 5 3.43 -6.40 -10.02
C LYS A 5 3.38 -4.87 -10.13
N GLN A 6 2.19 -4.32 -10.31
CA GLN A 6 1.99 -2.87 -10.39
C GLN A 6 2.32 -2.20 -9.05
N ARG A 7 1.77 -2.68 -7.95
CA ARG A 7 2.02 -2.14 -6.60
C ARG A 7 3.47 -2.28 -6.17
N LEU A 8 4.09 -3.43 -6.46
CA LEU A 8 5.50 -3.63 -6.17
C LEU A 8 6.39 -2.62 -6.92
N ARG A 9 6.10 -2.35 -8.19
CA ARG A 9 6.83 -1.32 -8.97
C ARG A 9 6.67 0.08 -8.38
N TRP A 10 5.46 0.41 -7.93
CA TRP A 10 5.22 1.72 -7.31
C TRP A 10 5.94 1.84 -5.96
N ALA A 11 5.89 0.82 -5.13
CA ALA A 11 6.63 0.80 -3.87
C ALA A 11 8.15 0.91 -4.10
N GLN A 12 8.71 0.18 -5.06
CA GLN A 12 10.12 0.28 -5.42
C GLN A 12 10.48 1.68 -5.91
N GLY A 13 9.68 2.26 -6.83
CA GLY A 13 9.92 3.61 -7.34
C GLY A 13 9.87 4.67 -6.23
N GLY A 14 8.92 4.57 -5.30
CA GLY A 14 8.84 5.46 -4.13
C GLY A 14 10.07 5.38 -3.24
N ILE A 15 10.55 4.18 -2.95
CA ILE A 15 11.75 3.94 -2.14
C ILE A 15 13.02 4.40 -2.87
N GLU A 16 13.14 4.17 -4.19
CA GLU A 16 14.25 4.66 -5.01
C GLU A 16 14.32 6.20 -4.97
N VAL A 17 13.19 6.88 -5.11
CA VAL A 17 13.10 8.34 -4.99
C VAL A 17 13.51 8.79 -3.59
N LEU A 18 13.00 8.14 -2.55
CA LEU A 18 13.35 8.45 -1.17
C LEU A 18 14.87 8.38 -0.96
N PHE A 19 15.51 7.29 -1.35
CA PHE A 19 16.97 7.12 -1.23
C PHE A 19 17.78 8.14 -2.03
N ALA A 20 17.32 8.48 -3.24
CA ALA A 20 17.99 9.49 -4.08
C ALA A 20 17.92 10.88 -3.47
N TYR A 21 16.87 11.20 -2.71
CA TYR A 21 16.66 12.53 -2.15
C TYR A 21 17.13 12.68 -0.69
N ILE A 22 17.21 11.60 0.11
CA ILE A 22 17.66 11.65 1.51
C ILE A 22 18.94 12.49 1.68
N PRO A 23 20.03 12.32 0.89
CA PRO A 23 21.25 13.11 1.07
C PRO A 23 21.05 14.61 0.80
N ARG A 24 20.04 14.96 0.00
CA ARG A 24 19.73 16.34 -0.40
C ARG A 24 18.75 17.02 0.57
N LEU A 25 18.00 16.26 1.35
CA LEU A 25 16.98 16.78 2.28
C LEU A 25 17.58 17.63 3.39
N PHE A 26 18.87 17.43 3.73
CA PHE A 26 19.58 18.24 4.71
C PHE A 26 19.86 19.69 4.24
N LYS A 27 19.63 20.00 2.96
CA LYS A 27 19.75 21.37 2.45
C LYS A 27 18.51 22.19 2.79
N TRP A 28 18.66 23.35 3.43
CA TRP A 28 17.55 24.21 3.86
C TRP A 28 16.62 24.64 2.70
N ASN A 29 17.15 24.76 1.50
CA ASN A 29 16.35 25.09 0.30
C ASN A 29 15.29 24.05 -0.01
N LEU A 30 15.47 22.79 0.43
CA LEU A 30 14.56 21.67 0.18
C LEU A 30 13.60 21.38 1.36
N ARG A 31 13.53 22.28 2.36
CA ARG A 31 12.65 22.11 3.53
C ARG A 31 11.19 21.86 3.17
N ARG A 32 10.72 22.34 2.02
CA ARG A 32 9.35 22.08 1.53
C ARG A 32 9.11 20.62 1.19
N MET A 33 10.13 19.83 0.95
CA MET A 33 10.07 18.41 0.66
C MET A 33 10.09 17.54 1.93
N TRP A 34 10.40 18.13 3.09
CA TRP A 34 10.51 17.37 4.35
C TRP A 34 9.25 16.65 4.76
N PRO A 35 8.03 17.24 4.68
CA PRO A 35 6.81 16.53 5.04
C PRO A 35 6.59 15.29 4.18
N ILE A 36 6.83 15.39 2.87
CA ILE A 36 6.65 14.28 1.92
C ILE A 36 7.67 13.16 2.20
N ALA A 37 8.93 13.53 2.45
CA ALA A 37 9.97 12.57 2.78
C ALA A 37 9.69 11.88 4.12
N LEU A 38 9.26 12.64 5.14
CA LEU A 38 8.91 12.11 6.45
C LEU A 38 7.72 11.16 6.36
N GLU A 39 6.66 11.54 5.64
CA GLU A 39 5.50 10.69 5.37
C GLU A 39 5.91 9.36 4.70
N SER A 40 6.78 9.44 3.68
CA SER A 40 7.29 8.26 2.99
C SER A 40 8.10 7.35 3.91
N MET A 41 8.96 7.92 4.76
CA MET A 41 9.74 7.16 5.76
C MET A 41 8.84 6.50 6.80
N ILE A 42 7.86 7.23 7.32
CA ILE A 42 6.88 6.71 8.30
C ILE A 42 6.06 5.59 7.66
N SER A 43 5.65 5.74 6.40
CA SER A 43 4.88 4.72 5.69
C SER A 43 5.67 3.41 5.51
N VAL A 44 6.97 3.51 5.18
CA VAL A 44 7.84 2.33 5.09
C VAL A 44 8.01 1.69 6.48
N LEU A 45 8.32 2.49 7.50
CA LEU A 45 8.46 2.01 8.88
C LEU A 45 7.17 1.33 9.36
N TRP A 46 6.03 1.97 9.14
CA TRP A 46 4.72 1.41 9.48
C TRP A 46 4.48 0.05 8.84
N ALA A 47 4.83 -0.12 7.56
CA ALA A 47 4.66 -1.39 6.86
C ALA A 47 5.47 -2.52 7.52
N TYR A 48 6.71 -2.24 7.96
CA TYR A 48 7.55 -3.22 8.65
C TYR A 48 7.06 -3.51 10.07
N VAL A 49 6.62 -2.49 10.81
CA VAL A 49 6.05 -2.66 12.15
C VAL A 49 4.79 -3.53 12.09
N MET A 50 3.87 -3.23 11.17
CA MET A 50 2.64 -4.02 10.98
C MET A 50 2.93 -5.44 10.54
N PHE A 51 3.89 -5.62 9.64
CA PHE A 51 4.32 -6.96 9.23
C PHE A 51 4.91 -7.74 10.40
N GLY A 52 5.76 -7.11 11.22
CA GLY A 52 6.32 -7.71 12.45
C GLY A 52 5.24 -8.09 13.47
N ILE A 53 4.25 -7.22 13.67
CA ILE A 53 3.09 -7.50 14.55
C ILE A 53 2.30 -8.72 14.07
N ILE A 54 2.05 -8.81 12.77
CA ILE A 54 1.34 -9.97 12.18
C ILE A 54 2.16 -11.24 12.36
N LEU A 55 3.47 -11.19 12.10
CA LEU A 55 4.35 -12.35 12.32
C LEU A 55 4.38 -12.78 13.79
N LEU A 56 4.46 -11.82 14.71
CA LEU A 56 4.48 -12.10 16.13
C LEU A 56 3.14 -12.71 16.59
N TYR A 57 2.03 -12.21 16.09
CA TYR A 57 0.72 -12.79 16.34
C TYR A 57 0.62 -14.23 15.83
N LEU A 58 1.02 -14.47 14.57
CA LEU A 58 1.03 -15.81 13.98
C LEU A 58 1.94 -16.76 14.75
N TYR A 59 3.12 -16.28 15.17
CA TYR A 59 4.04 -17.06 16.00
C TYR A 59 3.39 -17.43 17.35
N GLY A 60 2.71 -16.49 18.00
CA GLY A 60 1.99 -16.71 19.26
C GLY A 60 0.83 -17.71 19.19
N LEU A 61 0.27 -17.95 17.98
CA LEU A 61 -0.73 -19.01 17.81
C LEU A 61 -0.16 -20.43 17.90
N PHE A 62 1.12 -20.60 17.60
CA PHE A 62 1.79 -21.90 17.57
C PHE A 62 2.69 -22.13 18.80
N PHE A 63 3.18 -21.05 19.38
CA PHE A 63 4.13 -21.07 20.49
C PHE A 63 3.63 -20.21 21.65
N SER A 64 3.78 -20.70 22.87
CA SER A 64 3.43 -19.93 24.07
C SER A 64 4.42 -18.77 24.24
N LEU A 65 3.97 -17.56 23.95
CA LEU A 65 4.74 -16.35 24.20
C LEU A 65 4.57 -15.89 25.66
N PRO A 66 5.61 -15.30 26.28
CA PRO A 66 5.45 -14.58 27.54
C PRO A 66 4.36 -13.51 27.42
N GLY A 67 3.55 -13.31 28.49
CA GLY A 67 2.36 -12.47 28.45
C GLY A 67 2.58 -11.05 27.92
N GLU A 68 3.78 -10.49 28.12
CA GLU A 68 4.15 -9.16 27.63
C GLU A 68 4.26 -9.07 26.09
N TRP A 69 4.55 -10.19 25.41
CA TRP A 69 4.70 -10.28 23.95
C TRP A 69 3.50 -10.90 23.25
N ALA A 70 2.54 -11.40 24.04
CA ALA A 70 1.35 -12.04 23.50
C ALA A 70 0.38 -11.00 22.93
N ILE A 71 0.29 -10.90 21.62
CA ILE A 71 -0.72 -10.06 20.95
C ILE A 71 -2.04 -10.79 21.02
N GLN A 72 -2.96 -10.30 21.85
CA GLN A 72 -4.27 -10.93 22.07
C GLN A 72 -5.23 -10.73 20.91
N SER A 73 -5.09 -9.65 20.13
CA SER A 73 -5.95 -9.34 18.98
C SER A 73 -5.23 -8.48 17.97
N LEU A 74 -5.37 -8.82 16.68
CA LEU A 74 -4.93 -7.98 15.57
C LEU A 74 -5.91 -6.83 15.27
N PHE A 75 -7.15 -6.96 15.73
CA PHE A 75 -8.15 -5.94 15.49
C PHE A 75 -8.18 -4.95 16.65
N PRO A 76 -7.93 -3.64 16.37
CA PRO A 76 -8.08 -2.61 17.38
C PRO A 76 -9.54 -2.59 17.83
N GLN A 77 -9.79 -2.64 19.12
CA GLN A 77 -11.13 -2.69 19.70
C GLN A 77 -11.99 -1.48 19.29
N TRP A 78 -12.25 -0.56 20.20
CA TRP A 78 -13.13 0.61 19.95
C TRP A 78 -12.58 1.57 18.90
N TYR A 79 -11.30 1.86 18.88
CA TYR A 79 -10.69 2.76 17.90
C TYR A 79 -10.79 2.21 16.48
N GLY A 80 -10.72 0.89 16.30
CA GLY A 80 -10.91 0.27 14.99
C GLY A 80 -12.32 0.37 14.48
N ILE A 81 -13.34 0.32 15.37
CA ILE A 81 -14.74 0.51 15.00
C ILE A 81 -14.95 1.94 14.51
N ILE A 82 -14.46 2.95 15.24
CA ILE A 82 -14.59 4.36 14.87
C ILE A 82 -13.92 4.61 13.50
N LEU A 83 -12.68 4.12 13.32
CA LEU A 83 -11.97 4.25 12.06
C LEU A 83 -12.70 3.55 10.92
N GLY A 84 -13.20 2.33 11.16
CA GLY A 84 -14.00 1.57 10.19
C GLY A 84 -15.27 2.30 9.78
N LEU A 85 -16.02 2.83 10.73
CA LEU A 85 -17.22 3.65 10.45
C LEU A 85 -16.88 4.90 9.64
N THR A 86 -15.79 5.59 10.00
CA THR A 86 -15.32 6.76 9.25
C THR A 86 -15.01 6.41 7.81
N CYS A 87 -14.29 5.31 7.57
CA CYS A 87 -14.01 4.83 6.22
C CYS A 87 -15.30 4.47 5.45
N LEU A 88 -16.25 3.80 6.09
CA LEU A 88 -17.54 3.46 5.47
C LEU A 88 -18.32 4.70 5.07
N ILE A 89 -18.38 5.72 5.94
CA ILE A 89 -19.05 6.99 5.63
C ILE A 89 -18.35 7.69 4.46
N GLN A 90 -17.02 7.74 4.43
CA GLN A 90 -16.25 8.32 3.33
C GLN A 90 -16.53 7.62 2.01
N PHE A 91 -16.56 6.28 1.99
CA PHE A 91 -16.92 5.51 0.80
C PHE A 91 -18.36 5.78 0.37
N PHE A 92 -19.30 5.83 1.31
CA PHE A 92 -20.69 6.12 0.99
C PHE A 92 -20.85 7.50 0.36
N VAL A 93 -20.23 8.53 0.94
CA VAL A 93 -20.23 9.89 0.39
C VAL A 93 -19.60 9.93 -1.01
N SER A 94 -18.46 9.27 -1.20
CA SER A 94 -17.82 9.16 -2.51
C SER A 94 -18.74 8.54 -3.55
N LEU A 95 -19.42 7.43 -3.21
CA LEU A 95 -20.37 6.78 -4.10
C LEU A 95 -21.60 7.65 -4.42
N CYS A 96 -22.05 8.46 -3.45
CA CYS A 96 -23.13 9.43 -3.69
C CYS A 96 -22.71 10.51 -4.69
N ILE A 97 -21.45 10.98 -4.62
CA ILE A 97 -20.87 11.95 -5.57
C ILE A 97 -20.73 11.34 -6.96
N ASP A 98 -20.32 10.07 -7.06
CA ASP A 98 -20.12 9.39 -8.34
C ASP A 98 -21.42 8.87 -8.98
N LYS A 99 -22.53 8.84 -8.22
CA LYS A 99 -23.83 8.35 -8.70
C LYS A 99 -24.31 8.96 -10.03
N PRO A 100 -24.14 10.27 -10.30
CA PRO A 100 -24.58 10.88 -11.57
C PRO A 100 -23.83 10.34 -12.80
N TYR A 101 -22.61 9.83 -12.59
CA TYR A 101 -21.72 9.38 -13.66
C TYR A 101 -21.90 7.89 -14.02
N ASP A 102 -22.45 7.10 -13.07
CA ASP A 102 -22.61 5.65 -13.30
C ASP A 102 -24.05 5.21 -12.99
N LYS A 103 -24.78 4.89 -14.05
CA LYS A 103 -26.21 4.54 -14.06
C LYS A 103 -26.54 3.38 -13.08
N ASN A 104 -26.69 3.68 -11.77
CA ASN A 104 -27.22 2.81 -10.71
C ASN A 104 -26.45 1.50 -10.39
N ARG A 105 -25.29 1.23 -10.95
CA ARG A 105 -24.52 0.01 -10.64
C ARG A 105 -23.61 0.16 -9.43
N ILE A 106 -23.25 1.40 -9.07
CA ILE A 106 -22.27 1.72 -8.00
C ILE A 106 -22.72 1.17 -6.66
N PHE A 107 -23.96 1.40 -6.25
CA PHE A 107 -24.46 0.96 -4.95
C PHE A 107 -24.49 -0.57 -4.78
N ARG A 108 -24.65 -1.32 -5.85
CA ARG A 108 -24.60 -2.78 -5.81
C ARG A 108 -23.21 -3.29 -5.42
N ASN A 109 -22.19 -2.56 -5.75
CA ASN A 109 -20.81 -2.92 -5.47
C ASN A 109 -20.33 -2.40 -4.09
N TYR A 110 -21.16 -1.62 -3.38
CA TYR A 110 -20.78 -1.05 -2.08
C TYR A 110 -20.34 -2.09 -1.06
N PHE A 111 -21.05 -3.21 -0.95
CA PHE A 111 -20.69 -4.30 -0.05
C PHE A 111 -19.34 -4.95 -0.38
N TRP A 112 -18.91 -4.91 -1.63
CA TRP A 112 -17.59 -5.39 -2.04
C TRP A 112 -16.50 -4.34 -1.78
N VAL A 113 -16.83 -3.06 -1.92
CA VAL A 113 -15.90 -1.95 -1.68
C VAL A 113 -15.54 -1.81 -0.20
N ILE A 114 -16.42 -2.24 0.72
CA ILE A 114 -16.16 -2.26 2.17
C ILE A 114 -14.87 -3.02 2.52
N TRP A 115 -14.59 -4.11 1.83
CA TRP A 115 -13.40 -4.94 2.07
C TRP A 115 -12.13 -4.40 1.39
N TYR A 116 -12.30 -3.49 0.45
CA TYR A 116 -11.19 -2.97 -0.36
C TYR A 116 -10.07 -2.32 0.48
N PRO A 117 -10.33 -1.48 1.50
CA PRO A 117 -9.24 -0.89 2.29
C PRO A 117 -8.40 -1.94 2.99
N LEU A 118 -9.02 -2.98 3.57
CA LEU A 118 -8.31 -4.04 4.27
C LEU A 118 -7.35 -4.78 3.32
N PHE A 119 -7.87 -5.25 2.18
CA PHE A 119 -7.05 -5.93 1.18
C PHE A 119 -5.97 -5.03 0.60
N PHE A 120 -6.30 -3.77 0.39
CA PHE A 120 -5.37 -2.79 -0.13
C PHE A 120 -4.23 -2.50 0.85
N TRP A 121 -4.52 -2.37 2.14
CA TRP A 121 -3.50 -2.16 3.17
C TRP A 121 -2.57 -3.36 3.32
N ILE A 122 -3.11 -4.56 3.37
CA ILE A 122 -2.30 -5.79 3.39
C ILE A 122 -1.41 -5.87 2.16
N LEU A 123 -1.97 -5.61 0.98
CA LEU A 123 -1.22 -5.62 -0.27
C LEU A 123 -0.10 -4.57 -0.27
N THR A 124 -0.39 -3.35 0.18
CA THR A 124 0.58 -2.25 0.26
C THR A 124 1.69 -2.57 1.26
N MET A 125 1.36 -3.08 2.44
CA MET A 125 2.32 -3.53 3.44
C MET A 125 3.25 -4.60 2.85
N LEU A 126 2.70 -5.67 2.29
CA LEU A 126 3.50 -6.77 1.72
C LEU A 126 4.36 -6.31 0.55
N THR A 127 3.84 -5.46 -0.34
CA THR A 127 4.64 -4.93 -1.45
C THR A 127 5.75 -4.02 -0.97
N THR A 128 5.54 -3.22 0.08
CA THR A 128 6.57 -2.35 0.68
C THR A 128 7.67 -3.18 1.35
N VAL A 129 7.30 -4.20 2.13
CA VAL A 129 8.26 -5.13 2.77
C VAL A 129 9.13 -5.83 1.74
N VAL A 130 8.58 -6.22 0.60
CA VAL A 130 9.35 -6.85 -0.49
C VAL A 130 10.13 -5.82 -1.32
N ALA A 131 9.60 -4.60 -1.46
CA ALA A 131 10.21 -3.56 -2.29
C ALA A 131 11.51 -3.03 -1.70
N LEU A 132 11.58 -2.79 -0.38
CA LEU A 132 12.75 -2.20 0.27
C LEU A 132 14.02 -3.05 0.06
N PRO A 133 14.07 -4.34 0.43
CA PRO A 133 15.26 -5.15 0.18
C PRO A 133 15.57 -5.26 -1.31
N LYS A 134 14.56 -5.41 -2.17
CA LYS A 134 14.78 -5.43 -3.63
C LYS A 134 15.41 -4.13 -4.14
N THR A 135 15.05 -2.98 -3.58
CA THR A 135 15.62 -1.70 -3.98
C THR A 135 17.04 -1.54 -3.48
N ILE A 136 17.34 -1.99 -2.25
CA ILE A 136 18.69 -1.95 -1.68
C ILE A 136 19.67 -2.83 -2.47
N PHE A 137 19.26 -4.04 -2.82
CA PHE A 137 20.12 -5.01 -3.50
C PHE A 137 20.11 -4.90 -5.03
N LYS A 138 19.26 -4.05 -5.59
CA LYS A 138 19.18 -3.84 -7.03
C LYS A 138 20.29 -2.91 -7.49
N THR A 139 21.16 -3.41 -8.37
CA THR A 139 22.07 -2.54 -9.13
C THR A 139 21.23 -1.55 -9.93
N GLN A 140 21.50 -0.25 -9.76
CA GLN A 140 20.75 0.84 -10.39
C GLN A 140 20.82 0.73 -11.92
N LYS A 141 19.81 0.10 -12.52
CA LYS A 141 19.55 0.18 -13.96
C LYS A 141 18.42 1.16 -14.15
N ARG A 142 18.55 2.10 -15.11
CA ARG A 142 17.48 3.04 -15.48
C ARG A 142 16.18 2.26 -15.67
N ALA A 143 15.12 2.69 -14.97
CA ALA A 143 13.81 2.10 -15.12
C ALA A 143 13.36 2.25 -16.58
N ARG A 144 13.15 1.13 -17.28
CA ARG A 144 12.56 1.11 -18.60
C ARG A 144 11.07 0.90 -18.46
N TRP A 145 10.29 1.86 -18.94
CA TRP A 145 8.84 1.72 -18.94
C TRP A 145 8.45 0.63 -19.95
N VAL A 146 7.79 -0.40 -19.45
CA VAL A 146 7.12 -1.40 -20.31
C VAL A 146 5.63 -1.20 -20.09
N SER A 147 4.93 -0.74 -21.14
CA SER A 147 3.48 -0.58 -21.09
C SER A 147 2.83 -1.93 -20.72
N PRO A 148 1.89 -1.96 -19.75
CA PRO A 148 1.12 -3.16 -19.52
C PRO A 148 0.32 -3.49 -20.78
N ASP A 149 0.31 -4.77 -21.14
CA ASP A 149 -0.51 -5.29 -22.22
C ASP A 149 -1.98 -5.01 -21.88
N ARG A 150 -2.61 -4.13 -22.65
CA ARG A 150 -4.02 -3.73 -22.49
C ARG A 150 -4.97 -4.61 -23.29
N GLY A 151 -4.50 -5.74 -23.85
CA GLY A 151 -5.30 -6.62 -24.70
C GLY A 151 -5.44 -6.13 -26.14
N PHE A 152 -4.89 -4.97 -26.48
CA PHE A 152 -4.80 -4.49 -27.85
C PHE A 152 -3.51 -5.00 -28.51
N ARG A 153 -3.33 -6.29 -28.60
CA ARG A 153 -2.45 -6.82 -29.64
C ARG A 153 -3.24 -6.77 -30.92
N GLY A 154 -3.04 -5.71 -31.69
CA GLY A 154 -3.39 -5.72 -33.09
C GLY A 154 -2.80 -6.99 -33.72
N GLU A 155 -3.59 -7.66 -34.52
CA GLU A 155 -3.11 -8.75 -35.37
C GLU A 155 -1.83 -8.29 -36.09
N PRO A 156 -0.81 -9.16 -36.24
CA PRO A 156 0.35 -8.79 -37.02
C PRO A 156 -0.16 -8.46 -38.43
N GLU A 157 0.07 -7.23 -38.83
CA GLU A 157 -0.10 -6.80 -40.23
C GLU A 157 0.84 -7.68 -41.06
N ASN A 158 0.24 -8.66 -41.75
CA ASN A 158 0.94 -9.53 -42.69
C ASN A 158 1.18 -8.70 -43.94
N ASP A 159 2.40 -8.16 -44.09
CA ASP A 159 2.99 -7.74 -45.35
C ASP A 159 3.84 -8.87 -45.94
#